data_601acbf545a49cf80439a775026469b3
#
_entry.id   601acbf545a49cf80439a775026469b3
#
_cell.length_a   1.000
_cell.length_b   1.000
_cell.length_c   1.000
_cell.angle_alpha   90.00
_cell.angle_beta   90.00
_cell.angle_gamma   90.00
#
_symmetry.space_group_name_H-M   'P 1'
#
loop_
_entity.id
_entity.type
_entity.pdbx_description
1 polymer ?
#
loop_
_entity_poly.entity_id
_entity_poly.type
_entity_poly.pdbx_seq_one_letter_code
_entity_poly.pdbx_strand_id
1 'polypeptide(L)'
;MTYSRKIKVGVVGVGHLGKFHVQQYHNINNVICMGVFDINSKEAHRVSEEYNIKAYGVFEDLVNECDAVSICTPTSTHYVVAKQALLSDCHILIEKPITDNIIKAEDLIKISNEYDKIIQVGHIERFNPALSELNLDNIKPTFIESHRLSPFNIRATDVDVVLDLMIHDIDILLNLVKSDINNIVASGVSALSNKIDMANARIEFTNGCVANLTASRISQKQLRKFRIFENNKYTNIDFLHHSQETYILDKHKPNKQSPHVIVSENQDKYIIYSKSKIKPYNALTLELNNFIDSILNQNKPLVSGYDGLAAIEVAFKILKQINLNNNK
;
A
#
# COMPACT_ATOMS: atom_id res chain seq x y z
N MET A 1 -13.50 18.93 -29.50
CA MET A 1 -12.95 17.65 -29.03
C MET A 1 -11.50 17.91 -28.67
N THR A 2 -11.21 18.16 -27.39
CA THR A 2 -9.83 18.24 -26.90
C THR A 2 -9.29 16.81 -26.90
N TYR A 3 -8.37 16.48 -27.78
CA TYR A 3 -7.59 15.26 -27.72
C TYR A 3 -6.85 15.30 -26.37
N SER A 4 -7.33 14.58 -25.36
CA SER A 4 -6.60 14.46 -24.10
C SER A 4 -5.28 13.75 -24.40
N ARG A 5 -4.17 14.33 -23.97
CA ARG A 5 -2.83 13.72 -24.08
C ARG A 5 -2.90 12.32 -23.44
N LYS A 6 -2.46 11.29 -24.16
CA LYS A 6 -2.30 9.95 -23.62
C LYS A 6 -0.89 9.80 -23.07
N ILE A 7 -0.76 9.18 -21.91
CA ILE A 7 0.52 8.88 -21.28
C ILE A 7 1.06 7.55 -21.83
N LYS A 8 2.29 7.57 -22.31
CA LYS A 8 3.01 6.38 -22.75
C LYS A 8 3.62 5.67 -21.54
N VAL A 9 3.19 4.45 -21.28
CA VAL A 9 3.60 3.70 -20.08
C VAL A 9 4.31 2.41 -20.45
N GLY A 10 5.44 2.14 -19.81
CA GLY A 10 6.14 0.86 -19.83
C GLY A 10 5.96 0.09 -18.51
N VAL A 11 6.12 -1.23 -18.56
CA VAL A 11 6.16 -2.06 -17.35
C VAL A 11 7.49 -2.82 -17.27
N VAL A 12 8.18 -2.67 -16.14
CA VAL A 12 9.50 -3.26 -15.87
C VAL A 12 9.36 -4.34 -14.81
N GLY A 13 9.71 -5.58 -15.19
CA GLY A 13 9.45 -6.76 -14.38
C GLY A 13 8.02 -7.27 -14.60
N VAL A 14 7.85 -8.30 -15.43
CA VAL A 14 6.51 -8.84 -15.78
C VAL A 14 6.28 -10.23 -15.20
N GLY A 15 6.79 -10.45 -14.02
CA GLY A 15 6.44 -11.60 -13.19
C GLY A 15 4.97 -11.53 -12.75
N HIS A 16 4.67 -12.04 -11.54
CA HIS A 16 3.30 -12.16 -11.06
C HIS A 16 2.54 -10.82 -11.00
N LEU A 17 3.14 -9.76 -10.41
CA LEU A 17 2.48 -8.46 -10.25
C LEU A 17 2.51 -7.64 -11.54
N GLY A 18 3.65 -7.55 -12.22
CA GLY A 18 3.78 -6.72 -13.41
C GLY A 18 2.85 -7.12 -14.55
N LYS A 19 2.54 -8.41 -14.69
CA LYS A 19 1.50 -8.87 -15.62
C LYS A 19 0.14 -8.23 -15.33
N PHE A 20 -0.25 -8.09 -14.06
CA PHE A 20 -1.50 -7.41 -13.71
C PHE A 20 -1.46 -5.92 -14.02
N HIS A 21 -0.30 -5.25 -13.86
CA HIS A 21 -0.13 -3.85 -14.29
C HIS A 21 -0.37 -3.71 -15.79
N VAL A 22 0.25 -4.56 -16.62
CA VAL A 22 0.01 -4.59 -18.08
C VAL A 22 -1.47 -4.74 -18.38
N GLN A 23 -2.12 -5.73 -17.74
CA GLN A 23 -3.56 -6.00 -17.92
C GLN A 23 -4.43 -4.77 -17.61
N GLN A 24 -4.13 -4.05 -16.53
CA GLN A 24 -4.91 -2.88 -16.16
C GLN A 24 -4.62 -1.68 -17.07
N TYR A 25 -3.36 -1.41 -17.42
CA TYR A 25 -3.02 -0.33 -18.35
C TYR A 25 -3.68 -0.48 -19.71
N HIS A 26 -3.87 -1.72 -20.18
CA HIS A 26 -4.58 -1.98 -21.43
C HIS A 26 -6.05 -1.49 -21.39
N ASN A 27 -6.65 -1.37 -20.20
CA ASN A 27 -8.04 -0.95 -20.00
C ASN A 27 -8.18 0.53 -19.59
N ILE A 28 -7.09 1.28 -19.42
CA ILE A 28 -7.13 2.69 -19.03
C ILE A 28 -7.10 3.58 -20.29
N ASN A 29 -8.16 4.37 -20.49
CA ASN A 29 -8.37 5.13 -21.73
C ASN A 29 -7.26 6.16 -22.06
N ASN A 30 -6.65 6.76 -21.01
CA ASN A 30 -5.64 7.81 -21.17
C ASN A 30 -4.21 7.27 -21.21
N VAL A 31 -4.04 5.97 -21.46
CA VAL A 31 -2.75 5.28 -21.50
C VAL A 31 -2.50 4.68 -22.88
N ILE A 32 -1.23 4.68 -23.29
CA ILE A 32 -0.68 3.83 -24.34
C ILE A 32 0.35 2.94 -23.67
N CYS A 33 0.05 1.64 -23.53
CA CYS A 33 1.01 0.66 -23.03
C CYS A 33 2.05 0.39 -24.15
N MET A 34 3.25 1.00 -24.00
CA MET A 34 4.31 0.91 -25.01
C MET A 34 4.91 -0.48 -25.09
N GLY A 35 5.03 -1.15 -23.95
CA GLY A 35 5.57 -2.50 -23.89
C GLY A 35 6.13 -2.85 -22.52
N VAL A 36 6.93 -3.89 -22.51
CA VAL A 36 7.47 -4.52 -21.30
C VAL A 36 8.95 -4.78 -21.41
N PHE A 37 9.64 -4.75 -20.26
CA PHE A 37 10.99 -5.24 -20.10
C PHE A 37 11.07 -6.20 -18.91
N ASP A 38 11.75 -7.32 -19.08
CA ASP A 38 12.09 -8.26 -18.01
C ASP A 38 13.47 -8.85 -18.31
N ILE A 39 14.27 -9.07 -17.26
CA ILE A 39 15.57 -9.75 -17.39
C ILE A 39 15.40 -11.18 -17.93
N ASN A 40 14.26 -11.81 -17.63
CA ASN A 40 13.82 -13.04 -18.27
C ASN A 40 13.06 -12.72 -19.56
N SER A 41 13.80 -12.74 -20.67
CA SER A 41 13.24 -12.43 -22.00
C SER A 41 12.05 -13.32 -22.39
N LYS A 42 11.99 -14.58 -21.90
CA LYS A 42 10.84 -15.47 -22.15
C LYS A 42 9.57 -14.95 -21.53
N GLU A 43 9.64 -14.40 -20.29
CA GLU A 43 8.49 -13.79 -19.63
C GLU A 43 8.07 -12.50 -20.34
N ALA A 44 9.04 -11.66 -20.74
CA ALA A 44 8.75 -10.46 -21.53
C ALA A 44 8.02 -10.79 -22.83
N HIS A 45 8.50 -11.77 -23.58
CA HIS A 45 7.86 -12.20 -24.84
C HIS A 45 6.47 -12.80 -24.58
N ARG A 46 6.31 -13.67 -23.58
CA ARG A 46 5.02 -14.26 -23.24
C ARG A 46 3.95 -13.21 -22.95
N VAL A 47 4.30 -12.19 -22.15
CA VAL A 47 3.36 -11.11 -21.81
C VAL A 47 3.13 -10.21 -23.03
N SER A 48 4.17 -9.93 -23.83
CA SER A 48 4.03 -9.11 -25.04
C SER A 48 3.08 -9.74 -26.06
N GLU A 49 3.14 -11.04 -26.27
CA GLU A 49 2.24 -11.79 -27.16
C GLU A 49 0.80 -11.80 -26.59
N GLU A 50 0.63 -12.04 -25.27
CA GLU A 50 -0.68 -12.09 -24.62
C GLU A 50 -1.45 -10.77 -24.76
N TYR A 51 -0.76 -9.62 -24.69
CA TYR A 51 -1.39 -8.28 -24.73
C TYR A 51 -1.14 -7.51 -26.03
N ASN A 52 -0.48 -8.12 -27.00
CA ASN A 52 -0.11 -7.50 -28.29
C ASN A 52 0.63 -6.17 -28.13
N ILE A 53 1.67 -6.16 -27.28
CA ILE A 53 2.55 -5.03 -26.99
C ILE A 53 4.00 -5.40 -27.26
N LYS A 54 4.91 -4.44 -27.30
CA LYS A 54 6.32 -4.68 -27.58
C LYS A 54 7.06 -5.29 -26.37
N ALA A 55 7.88 -6.32 -26.58
CA ALA A 55 8.90 -6.75 -25.64
C ALA A 55 10.23 -6.06 -25.97
N TYR A 56 10.77 -5.31 -25.02
CA TYR A 56 12.06 -4.63 -25.19
C TYR A 56 13.19 -5.53 -24.70
N GLY A 57 14.25 -5.62 -25.48
CA GLY A 57 15.46 -6.38 -25.11
C GLY A 57 16.42 -5.59 -24.22
N VAL A 58 16.26 -4.27 -24.18
CA VAL A 58 17.11 -3.33 -23.43
C VAL A 58 16.19 -2.38 -22.66
N PHE A 59 16.51 -2.16 -21.39
CA PHE A 59 15.69 -1.32 -20.50
C PHE A 59 15.67 0.15 -20.96
N GLU A 60 16.82 0.65 -21.40
CA GLU A 60 17.00 2.02 -21.88
C GLU A 60 16.09 2.33 -23.09
N ASP A 61 15.91 1.36 -23.97
CA ASP A 61 15.03 1.54 -25.13
C ASP A 61 13.57 1.71 -24.71
N LEU A 62 13.12 0.99 -23.66
CA LEU A 62 11.78 1.14 -23.12
C LEU A 62 11.58 2.51 -22.49
N VAL A 63 12.46 2.96 -21.58
CA VAL A 63 12.29 4.22 -20.86
C VAL A 63 12.38 5.42 -21.80
N ASN A 64 13.20 5.37 -22.85
CA ASN A 64 13.32 6.45 -23.84
C ASN A 64 12.05 6.64 -24.70
N GLU A 65 11.17 5.64 -24.77
CA GLU A 65 9.89 5.71 -25.50
C GLU A 65 8.70 6.03 -24.58
N CYS A 66 8.90 6.09 -23.24
CA CYS A 66 7.83 6.23 -22.24
C CYS A 66 7.83 7.60 -21.56
N ASP A 67 6.63 8.09 -21.19
CA ASP A 67 6.44 9.20 -20.25
C ASP A 67 6.54 8.70 -18.80
N ALA A 68 6.20 7.42 -18.57
CA ALA A 68 6.15 6.82 -17.23
C ALA A 68 6.41 5.30 -17.27
N VAL A 69 6.86 4.73 -16.15
CA VAL A 69 7.03 3.29 -16.02
C VAL A 69 6.49 2.77 -14.68
N SER A 70 5.91 1.55 -14.72
CA SER A 70 5.65 0.75 -13.52
C SER A 70 6.81 -0.20 -13.26
N ILE A 71 7.37 -0.17 -12.05
CA ILE A 71 8.50 -0.99 -11.61
C ILE A 71 7.97 -2.08 -10.68
N CYS A 72 7.91 -3.31 -11.20
CA CYS A 72 7.39 -4.50 -10.52
C CYS A 72 8.48 -5.58 -10.36
N THR A 73 9.73 -5.16 -10.29
CA THR A 73 10.91 -6.03 -10.13
C THR A 73 11.08 -6.43 -8.65
N PRO A 74 11.99 -7.34 -8.31
CA PRO A 74 12.33 -7.58 -6.90
C PRO A 74 12.86 -6.33 -6.21
N THR A 75 12.53 -6.16 -4.91
CA THR A 75 12.89 -4.97 -4.11
C THR A 75 14.38 -4.59 -4.19
N SER A 76 15.27 -5.58 -4.26
CA SER A 76 16.71 -5.35 -4.35
C SER A 76 17.15 -4.57 -5.59
N THR A 77 16.33 -4.55 -6.64
CA THR A 77 16.61 -3.84 -7.91
C THR A 77 15.82 -2.53 -8.04
N HIS A 78 14.86 -2.27 -7.16
CA HIS A 78 13.99 -1.09 -7.22
C HIS A 78 14.79 0.22 -7.38
N TYR A 79 15.80 0.41 -6.52
CA TYR A 79 16.59 1.65 -6.55
C TYR A 79 17.29 1.89 -7.89
N VAL A 80 17.97 0.87 -8.43
CA VAL A 80 18.75 1.03 -9.67
C VAL A 80 17.81 1.32 -10.86
N VAL A 81 16.74 0.54 -10.98
CA VAL A 81 15.75 0.70 -12.06
C VAL A 81 15.02 2.04 -11.95
N ALA A 82 14.57 2.42 -10.73
CA ALA A 82 13.88 3.67 -10.49
C ALA A 82 14.76 4.89 -10.77
N LYS A 83 16.02 4.86 -10.29
CA LYS A 83 16.99 5.94 -10.54
C LYS A 83 17.21 6.16 -12.03
N GLN A 84 17.43 5.09 -12.78
CA GLN A 84 17.66 5.18 -14.22
C GLN A 84 16.42 5.70 -14.96
N ALA A 85 15.21 5.25 -14.58
CA ALA A 85 13.97 5.75 -15.16
C ALA A 85 13.77 7.26 -14.90
N LEU A 86 13.99 7.72 -13.65
CA LEU A 86 13.89 9.14 -13.29
C LEU A 86 14.88 10.00 -14.08
N LEU A 87 16.15 9.54 -14.21
CA LEU A 87 17.19 10.23 -14.98
C LEU A 87 16.91 10.21 -16.49
N SER A 88 16.08 9.29 -16.98
CA SER A 88 15.57 9.22 -18.37
C SER A 88 14.26 9.98 -18.56
N ASP A 89 13.96 10.93 -17.67
CA ASP A 89 12.79 11.81 -17.74
C ASP A 89 11.42 11.12 -17.55
N CYS A 90 11.38 9.89 -16.98
CA CYS A 90 10.15 9.15 -16.73
C CYS A 90 9.59 9.40 -15.32
N HIS A 91 8.27 9.55 -15.20
CA HIS A 91 7.55 9.36 -13.95
C HIS A 91 7.57 7.87 -13.57
N ILE A 92 7.53 7.56 -12.27
CA ILE A 92 7.57 6.15 -11.83
C ILE A 92 6.44 5.80 -10.87
N LEU A 93 5.83 4.63 -11.09
CA LEU A 93 5.12 3.88 -10.08
C LEU A 93 6.02 2.71 -9.69
N ILE A 94 6.35 2.60 -8.41
CA ILE A 94 7.25 1.56 -7.90
C ILE A 94 6.54 0.71 -6.86
N GLU A 95 6.60 -0.62 -7.01
CA GLU A 95 6.01 -1.54 -6.05
C GLU A 95 6.62 -1.39 -4.64
N LYS A 96 5.84 -1.76 -3.64
CA LYS A 96 6.28 -1.75 -2.24
C LYS A 96 7.28 -2.89 -1.95
N PRO A 97 8.21 -2.68 -1.03
CA PRO A 97 8.62 -1.40 -0.44
C PRO A 97 9.36 -0.54 -1.48
N ILE A 98 9.30 0.77 -1.34
CA ILE A 98 9.93 1.70 -2.30
C ILE A 98 11.40 1.33 -2.59
N THR A 99 12.17 0.97 -1.57
CA THR A 99 13.53 0.44 -1.65
C THR A 99 13.83 -0.49 -0.47
N ASP A 100 14.95 -1.18 -0.53
CA ASP A 100 15.51 -2.00 0.55
C ASP A 100 16.32 -1.19 1.58
N ASN A 101 16.40 0.13 1.43
CA ASN A 101 17.25 1.00 2.24
C ASN A 101 16.70 2.43 2.27
N ILE A 102 16.72 3.09 3.43
CA ILE A 102 16.22 4.46 3.63
C ILE A 102 16.98 5.46 2.77
N ILE A 103 18.33 5.42 2.76
CA ILE A 103 19.17 6.34 1.99
C ILE A 103 18.88 6.28 0.50
N LYS A 104 18.61 5.07 -0.02
CA LYS A 104 18.20 4.89 -1.42
C LYS A 104 16.85 5.52 -1.73
N ALA A 105 15.88 5.43 -0.82
CA ALA A 105 14.59 6.08 -0.98
C ALA A 105 14.69 7.60 -0.96
N GLU A 106 15.49 8.14 -0.04
CA GLU A 106 15.78 9.59 0.03
C GLU A 106 16.44 10.08 -1.27
N ASP A 107 17.41 9.34 -1.84
CA ASP A 107 18.05 9.69 -3.10
C ASP A 107 17.06 9.69 -4.28
N LEU A 108 16.16 8.69 -4.36
CA LEU A 108 15.11 8.66 -5.39
C LEU A 108 14.18 9.88 -5.28
N ILE A 109 13.76 10.24 -4.06
CA ILE A 109 12.91 11.41 -3.82
C ILE A 109 13.63 12.70 -4.21
N LYS A 110 14.92 12.82 -3.87
CA LYS A 110 15.74 13.97 -4.27
C LYS A 110 15.80 14.08 -5.80
N ILE A 111 16.12 12.99 -6.51
CA ILE A 111 16.18 12.98 -7.98
C ILE A 111 14.81 13.33 -8.56
N SER A 112 13.72 12.77 -8.04
CA SER A 112 12.38 13.07 -8.55
C SER A 112 12.04 14.55 -8.44
N ASN A 113 12.43 15.21 -7.35
CA ASN A 113 12.24 16.65 -7.17
C ASN A 113 13.13 17.47 -8.13
N GLU A 114 14.38 17.04 -8.35
CA GLU A 114 15.32 17.72 -9.27
C GLU A 114 14.85 17.65 -10.74
N TYR A 115 14.21 16.54 -11.13
CA TYR A 115 13.74 16.30 -12.50
C TYR A 115 12.23 16.58 -12.68
N ASP A 116 11.54 17.09 -11.66
CA ASP A 116 10.10 17.33 -11.64
C ASP A 116 9.31 16.07 -12.06
N LYS A 117 9.66 14.93 -11.47
CA LYS A 117 9.00 13.64 -11.74
C LYS A 117 8.18 13.15 -10.56
N ILE A 118 7.10 12.49 -10.85
CA ILE A 118 6.22 11.87 -9.85
C ILE A 118 6.76 10.49 -9.48
N ILE A 119 6.87 10.23 -8.18
CA ILE A 119 6.99 8.90 -7.62
C ILE A 119 5.68 8.54 -6.93
N GLN A 120 5.03 7.49 -7.41
CA GLN A 120 3.96 6.81 -6.67
C GLN A 120 4.46 5.46 -6.17
N VAL A 121 4.13 5.11 -4.92
CA VAL A 121 4.51 3.81 -4.34
C VAL A 121 3.30 2.88 -4.30
N GLY A 122 3.52 1.61 -4.66
CA GLY A 122 2.49 0.58 -4.79
C GLY A 122 1.90 0.08 -3.45
N HIS A 123 1.47 0.98 -2.57
CA HIS A 123 0.71 0.64 -1.38
C HIS A 123 -0.78 0.46 -1.73
N ILE A 124 -1.07 -0.60 -2.48
CA ILE A 124 -2.38 -0.90 -3.06
C ILE A 124 -3.54 -0.90 -2.04
N GLU A 125 -3.27 -1.20 -0.77
CA GLU A 125 -4.30 -1.20 0.29
C GLU A 125 -4.87 0.21 0.56
N ARG A 126 -4.20 1.29 0.18
CA ARG A 126 -4.74 2.66 0.20
C ARG A 126 -5.90 2.86 -0.80
N PHE A 127 -5.96 2.01 -1.82
CA PHE A 127 -7.00 1.96 -2.83
C PHE A 127 -8.02 0.84 -2.57
N ASN A 128 -7.92 0.17 -1.42
CA ASN A 128 -8.84 -0.90 -1.08
C ASN A 128 -10.25 -0.34 -0.87
N PRO A 129 -11.29 -0.95 -1.48
CA PRO A 129 -12.68 -0.52 -1.32
C PRO A 129 -13.10 -0.35 0.14
N ALA A 130 -12.56 -1.16 1.05
CA ALA A 130 -12.88 -1.10 2.47
C ALA A 130 -12.53 0.24 3.14
N LEU A 131 -11.66 1.05 2.54
CA LEU A 131 -11.30 2.39 3.04
C LEU A 131 -12.19 3.51 2.46
N SER A 132 -12.96 3.26 1.40
CA SER A 132 -13.71 4.30 0.68
C SER A 132 -14.74 5.05 1.52
N GLU A 133 -15.24 4.42 2.57
CA GLU A 133 -16.25 4.99 3.48
C GLU A 133 -15.62 5.71 4.70
N LEU A 134 -14.30 5.70 4.83
CA LEU A 134 -13.62 6.42 5.89
C LEU A 134 -13.50 7.91 5.56
N ASN A 135 -14.03 8.75 6.43
CA ASN A 135 -13.74 10.17 6.39
C ASN A 135 -12.41 10.45 7.09
N LEU A 136 -11.32 10.40 6.33
CA LEU A 136 -9.96 10.53 6.84
C LEU A 136 -9.67 11.87 7.52
N ASP A 137 -10.40 12.93 7.16
CA ASP A 137 -10.19 14.27 7.73
C ASP A 137 -10.78 14.42 9.14
N ASN A 138 -11.81 13.62 9.46
CA ASN A 138 -12.52 13.71 10.73
C ASN A 138 -12.17 12.57 11.70
N ILE A 139 -11.30 11.64 11.30
CA ILE A 139 -10.93 10.49 12.14
C ILE A 139 -9.92 10.93 13.19
N LYS A 140 -10.18 10.57 14.47
CA LYS A 140 -9.31 10.87 15.62
C LYS A 140 -9.10 9.62 16.44
N PRO A 141 -8.23 8.71 15.99
CA PRO A 141 -8.03 7.45 16.66
C PRO A 141 -7.33 7.66 18.00
N THR A 142 -7.82 6.98 19.03
CA THR A 142 -7.15 6.86 20.33
C THR A 142 -6.41 5.53 20.43
N PHE A 143 -6.95 4.49 19.78
CA PHE A 143 -6.31 3.19 19.70
C PHE A 143 -6.59 2.54 18.34
N ILE A 144 -5.56 1.86 17.78
CA ILE A 144 -5.65 1.11 16.54
C ILE A 144 -5.13 -0.32 16.78
N GLU A 145 -5.82 -1.29 16.21
CA GLU A 145 -5.39 -2.68 16.21
C GLU A 145 -5.46 -3.25 14.79
N SER A 146 -4.36 -3.83 14.32
CA SER A 146 -4.31 -4.50 13.02
C SER A 146 -3.81 -5.94 13.12
N HIS A 147 -4.44 -6.81 12.35
CA HIS A 147 -4.02 -8.20 12.14
C HIS A 147 -3.96 -8.51 10.65
N ARG A 148 -2.75 -8.79 10.17
CA ARG A 148 -2.50 -9.24 8.79
C ARG A 148 -1.83 -10.60 8.80
N LEU A 149 -2.64 -11.63 8.64
CA LEU A 149 -2.25 -13.02 8.75
C LEU A 149 -2.40 -13.72 7.39
N SER A 150 -1.43 -14.53 7.01
CA SER A 150 -1.50 -15.35 5.79
C SER A 150 -0.89 -16.75 6.02
N PRO A 151 -1.30 -17.76 5.25
CA PRO A 151 -0.60 -19.03 5.17
C PRO A 151 0.83 -18.85 4.61
N PHE A 152 1.69 -19.77 4.96
CA PHE A 152 3.08 -19.77 4.48
C PHE A 152 3.16 -19.97 2.98
N ASN A 153 3.95 -19.10 2.32
CA ASN A 153 4.24 -19.19 0.89
C ASN A 153 5.76 -19.02 0.69
N ILE A 154 6.40 -20.03 0.12
CA ILE A 154 7.85 -20.04 -0.13
C ILE A 154 8.30 -18.83 -0.99
N ARG A 155 7.45 -18.35 -1.90
CA ARG A 155 7.79 -17.23 -2.78
C ARG A 155 7.96 -15.87 -2.07
N ALA A 156 7.47 -15.75 -0.85
CA ALA A 156 7.48 -14.50 -0.07
C ALA A 156 8.50 -14.55 1.09
N THR A 157 9.56 -15.35 0.99
CA THR A 157 10.55 -15.54 2.06
C THR A 157 11.86 -14.79 1.86
N ASP A 158 11.97 -14.00 0.80
CA ASP A 158 13.13 -13.15 0.50
C ASP A 158 13.27 -11.95 1.45
N VAL A 159 12.14 -11.46 1.99
CA VAL A 159 12.10 -10.34 2.95
C VAL A 159 11.40 -10.74 4.26
N ASP A 160 11.62 -9.96 5.31
CA ASP A 160 10.92 -10.11 6.59
C ASP A 160 9.42 -9.80 6.47
N VAL A 161 8.58 -10.45 7.28
CA VAL A 161 7.13 -10.23 7.31
C VAL A 161 6.75 -8.76 7.57
N VAL A 162 7.63 -7.99 8.19
CA VAL A 162 7.44 -6.56 8.42
C VAL A 162 7.43 -5.81 7.09
N LEU A 163 8.38 -6.07 6.19
CA LEU A 163 8.48 -5.43 4.88
C LEU A 163 7.52 -6.04 3.84
N ASP A 164 7.09 -7.30 4.04
CA ASP A 164 6.16 -7.95 3.13
C ASP A 164 4.70 -7.64 3.46
N LEU A 165 4.28 -7.87 4.71
CA LEU A 165 2.88 -7.78 5.13
C LEU A 165 2.59 -6.55 6.01
N MET A 166 3.37 -6.33 7.08
CA MET A 166 3.06 -5.28 8.06
C MET A 166 3.16 -3.88 7.46
N ILE A 167 4.00 -3.68 6.46
CA ILE A 167 4.22 -2.39 5.80
C ILE A 167 2.92 -1.79 5.22
N HIS A 168 1.97 -2.60 4.79
CA HIS A 168 0.66 -2.13 4.34
C HIS A 168 -0.14 -1.48 5.48
N ASP A 169 -0.09 -2.08 6.68
CA ASP A 169 -0.78 -1.56 7.85
C ASP A 169 -0.03 -0.36 8.45
N ILE A 170 1.30 -0.33 8.33
CA ILE A 170 2.13 0.84 8.70
C ILE A 170 1.75 2.04 7.83
N ASP A 171 1.67 1.88 6.51
CA ASP A 171 1.28 2.94 5.59
C ASP A 171 -0.12 3.50 5.91
N ILE A 172 -1.11 2.62 6.10
CA ILE A 172 -2.47 3.02 6.50
C ILE A 172 -2.46 3.75 7.84
N LEU A 173 -1.72 3.22 8.82
CA LEU A 173 -1.59 3.81 10.16
C LEU A 173 -1.06 5.24 10.11
N LEU A 174 0.03 5.47 9.39
CA LEU A 174 0.66 6.79 9.26
C LEU A 174 -0.27 7.80 8.58
N ASN A 175 -1.03 7.35 7.58
CA ASN A 175 -2.03 8.19 6.93
C ASN A 175 -3.21 8.57 7.83
N LEU A 176 -3.59 7.70 8.77
CA LEU A 176 -4.72 7.94 9.68
C LEU A 176 -4.34 8.79 10.88
N VAL A 177 -3.18 8.50 11.51
CA VAL A 177 -2.83 9.12 12.80
C VAL A 177 -2.25 10.53 12.63
N LYS A 178 -1.50 10.78 11.56
CA LYS A 178 -0.92 12.11 11.23
C LYS A 178 -0.23 12.79 12.43
N SER A 179 0.60 12.03 13.16
CA SER A 179 1.31 12.47 14.36
C SER A 179 2.66 11.80 14.41
N ASP A 180 3.63 12.43 15.07
CA ASP A 180 4.96 11.88 15.26
C ASP A 180 4.92 10.64 16.17
N ILE A 181 5.81 9.69 15.88
CA ILE A 181 5.98 8.48 16.70
C ILE A 181 6.87 8.83 17.90
N ASN A 182 6.34 8.56 19.09
CA ASN A 182 7.05 8.74 20.35
C ASN A 182 7.88 7.50 20.72
N ASN A 183 7.29 6.29 20.54
CA ASN A 183 7.94 5.05 20.96
C ASN A 183 7.49 3.87 20.08
N ILE A 184 8.39 2.89 19.89
CA ILE A 184 8.11 1.61 19.22
C ILE A 184 8.67 0.49 20.09
N VAL A 185 7.83 -0.48 20.43
CA VAL A 185 8.21 -1.75 21.05
C VAL A 185 7.77 -2.87 20.13
N ALA A 186 8.68 -3.77 19.77
CA ALA A 186 8.38 -4.83 18.82
C ALA A 186 9.03 -6.16 19.22
N SER A 187 8.36 -7.25 18.84
CA SER A 187 8.84 -8.63 18.97
C SER A 187 8.58 -9.39 17.67
N GLY A 188 9.41 -10.36 17.35
CA GLY A 188 9.25 -11.16 16.15
C GLY A 188 9.94 -12.51 16.27
N VAL A 189 9.48 -13.45 15.46
CA VAL A 189 9.93 -14.85 15.46
C VAL A 189 10.22 -15.31 14.05
N SER A 190 11.36 -15.98 13.87
CA SER A 190 11.72 -16.75 12.67
C SER A 190 11.41 -18.22 12.94
N ALA A 191 10.37 -18.76 12.30
CA ALA A 191 9.86 -20.10 12.61
C ALA A 191 10.00 -21.09 11.44
N LEU A 192 9.71 -20.66 10.22
CA LEU A 192 9.75 -21.49 9.00
C LEU A 192 10.77 -21.03 7.98
N SER A 193 11.30 -19.82 8.11
CA SER A 193 12.32 -19.27 7.23
C SER A 193 13.47 -18.65 8.04
N ASN A 194 14.54 -18.21 7.34
CA ASN A 194 15.66 -17.49 7.95
C ASN A 194 15.36 -15.98 8.16
N LYS A 195 14.10 -15.57 7.90
CA LYS A 195 13.61 -14.21 8.10
C LYS A 195 12.56 -14.19 9.19
N ILE A 196 12.18 -13.02 9.67
CA ILE A 196 11.07 -12.88 10.63
C ILE A 196 9.77 -13.30 9.93
N ASP A 197 9.11 -14.35 10.44
CA ASP A 197 7.87 -14.92 9.89
C ASP A 197 6.62 -14.41 10.59
N MET A 198 6.75 -13.97 11.83
CA MET A 198 5.71 -13.32 12.61
C MET A 198 6.31 -12.13 13.36
N ALA A 199 5.61 -11.00 13.37
CA ALA A 199 5.98 -9.81 14.13
C ALA A 199 4.76 -9.18 14.80
N ASN A 200 4.96 -8.62 15.98
CA ASN A 200 4.05 -7.72 16.66
C ASN A 200 4.79 -6.43 16.98
N ALA A 201 4.14 -5.29 16.73
CA ALA A 201 4.67 -3.97 17.04
C ALA A 201 3.62 -3.13 17.75
N ARG A 202 4.01 -2.54 18.89
CA ARG A 202 3.27 -1.47 19.56
C ARG A 202 3.93 -0.15 19.23
N ILE A 203 3.15 0.78 18.68
CA ILE A 203 3.59 2.11 18.26
C ILE A 203 2.80 3.14 19.06
N GLU A 204 3.49 4.04 19.73
CA GLU A 204 2.91 5.12 20.53
C GLU A 204 3.20 6.46 19.86
N PHE A 205 2.17 7.27 19.68
CA PHE A 205 2.24 8.57 19.00
C PHE A 205 2.23 9.72 20.01
N THR A 206 2.81 10.86 19.63
CA THR A 206 2.89 12.06 20.48
C THR A 206 1.51 12.66 20.80
N ASN A 207 0.49 12.42 19.95
CA ASN A 207 -0.90 12.83 20.21
C ASN A 207 -1.64 11.87 21.16
N GLY A 208 -0.97 10.87 21.72
CA GLY A 208 -1.54 9.89 22.66
C GLY A 208 -2.19 8.67 21.99
N CYS A 209 -2.31 8.63 20.67
CA CYS A 209 -2.78 7.43 19.98
C CYS A 209 -1.78 6.28 20.16
N VAL A 210 -2.30 5.07 20.29
CA VAL A 210 -1.51 3.85 20.36
C VAL A 210 -1.98 2.87 19.30
N ALA A 211 -1.05 2.22 18.60
CA ALA A 211 -1.36 1.18 17.63
C ALA A 211 -0.65 -0.14 17.96
N ASN A 212 -1.37 -1.24 17.83
CA ASN A 212 -0.82 -2.60 17.89
C ASN A 212 -0.99 -3.25 16.51
N LEU A 213 0.13 -3.58 15.88
CA LEU A 213 0.16 -4.23 14.57
C LEU A 213 0.70 -5.66 14.73
N THR A 214 -0.02 -6.63 14.16
CA THR A 214 0.41 -8.02 14.10
C THR A 214 0.42 -8.51 12.67
N ALA A 215 1.57 -8.97 12.19
CA ALA A 215 1.71 -9.59 10.88
C ALA A 215 2.29 -11.00 11.03
N SER A 216 1.74 -11.96 10.29
CA SER A 216 2.22 -13.34 10.28
C SER A 216 2.00 -13.97 8.91
N ARG A 217 3.03 -14.66 8.41
CA ARG A 217 2.94 -15.49 7.21
C ARG A 217 2.95 -17.00 7.52
N ILE A 218 2.77 -17.35 8.80
CA ILE A 218 2.74 -18.74 9.28
C ILE A 218 1.39 -19.10 9.91
N SER A 219 0.33 -18.40 9.53
CA SER A 219 -1.02 -18.63 10.05
C SER A 219 -1.79 -19.62 9.18
N GLN A 220 -2.71 -20.38 9.78
CA GLN A 220 -3.53 -21.33 9.01
C GLN A 220 -4.58 -20.64 8.12
N LYS A 221 -5.06 -19.46 8.53
CA LYS A 221 -6.11 -18.72 7.83
C LYS A 221 -5.62 -17.32 7.46
N GLN A 222 -6.15 -16.81 6.36
CA GLN A 222 -5.98 -15.40 6.00
C GLN A 222 -6.87 -14.53 6.88
N LEU A 223 -6.30 -13.41 7.36
CA LEU A 223 -7.00 -12.36 8.07
C LEU A 223 -6.38 -11.02 7.70
N ARG A 224 -7.20 -10.03 7.37
CA ARG A 224 -6.76 -8.66 7.11
C ARG A 224 -7.74 -7.70 7.77
N LYS A 225 -7.61 -7.55 9.10
CA LYS A 225 -8.49 -6.73 9.92
C LYS A 225 -7.78 -5.50 10.43
N PHE A 226 -8.46 -4.38 10.39
CA PHE A 226 -7.98 -3.10 10.90
C PHE A 226 -9.09 -2.44 11.73
N ARG A 227 -8.84 -2.20 13.00
CA ARG A 227 -9.81 -1.71 13.98
C ARG A 227 -9.38 -0.36 14.47
N ILE A 228 -10.29 0.60 14.44
CA ILE A 228 -10.05 1.98 14.84
C ILE A 228 -11.01 2.32 15.98
N PHE A 229 -10.44 2.71 17.10
CA PHE A 229 -11.17 3.13 18.29
C PHE A 229 -11.01 4.64 18.47
N GLU A 230 -12.13 5.33 18.53
CA GLU A 230 -12.27 6.75 18.85
C GLU A 230 -13.09 6.87 20.15
N ASN A 231 -13.20 8.06 20.74
CA ASN A 231 -13.89 8.23 22.04
C ASN A 231 -15.31 7.68 22.06
N ASN A 232 -16.05 7.81 20.97
CA ASN A 232 -17.45 7.40 20.86
C ASN A 232 -17.76 6.56 19.62
N LYS A 233 -16.72 6.11 18.91
CA LYS A 233 -16.87 5.37 17.66
C LYS A 233 -15.85 4.24 17.58
N TYR A 234 -16.31 3.11 17.12
CA TYR A 234 -15.48 1.95 16.76
C TYR A 234 -15.72 1.59 15.31
N THR A 235 -14.67 1.50 14.52
CA THR A 235 -14.72 1.07 13.12
C THR A 235 -13.89 -0.18 12.92
N ASN A 236 -14.50 -1.23 12.36
CA ASN A 236 -13.88 -2.49 12.02
C ASN A 236 -13.84 -2.62 10.49
N ILE A 237 -12.64 -2.72 9.92
CA ILE A 237 -12.38 -2.83 8.49
C ILE A 237 -11.89 -4.23 8.19
N ASP A 238 -12.47 -4.88 7.20
CA ASP A 238 -12.01 -6.15 6.66
C ASP A 238 -11.56 -5.94 5.22
N PHE A 239 -10.24 -5.88 5.02
CA PHE A 239 -9.65 -5.69 3.70
C PHE A 239 -9.80 -6.91 2.79
N LEU A 240 -9.94 -8.11 3.38
CA LEU A 240 -10.09 -9.35 2.63
C LEU A 240 -11.48 -9.47 2.01
N HIS A 241 -12.51 -9.07 2.79
CA HIS A 241 -13.91 -9.17 2.37
C HIS A 241 -14.48 -7.82 1.92
N HIS A 242 -13.65 -6.78 1.82
CA HIS A 242 -14.04 -5.43 1.40
C HIS A 242 -15.27 -4.94 2.18
N SER A 243 -15.21 -4.99 3.51
CA SER A 243 -16.33 -4.57 4.35
C SER A 243 -15.88 -3.66 5.48
N GLN A 244 -16.78 -2.75 5.87
CA GLN A 244 -16.59 -1.86 7.00
C GLN A 244 -17.83 -1.92 7.88
N GLU A 245 -17.61 -2.06 9.19
CA GLU A 245 -18.64 -1.99 10.22
C GLU A 245 -18.29 -0.87 11.18
N THR A 246 -19.29 -0.06 11.52
CA THR A 246 -19.12 1.10 12.43
C THR A 246 -20.12 1.01 13.55
N TYR A 247 -19.66 1.25 14.77
CA TYR A 247 -20.45 1.34 15.98
C TYR A 247 -20.24 2.73 16.58
N ILE A 248 -21.33 3.49 16.72
CA ILE A 248 -21.29 4.84 17.29
C ILE A 248 -22.09 4.84 18.60
N LEU A 249 -21.49 5.39 19.65
CA LEU A 249 -22.15 5.61 20.92
C LEU A 249 -22.81 6.98 20.90
N ASP A 250 -24.15 7.03 20.98
CA ASP A 250 -24.94 8.27 21.03
C ASP A 250 -25.74 8.34 22.32
N LYS A 251 -25.96 9.57 22.83
CA LYS A 251 -26.83 9.87 23.98
C LYS A 251 -28.29 10.01 23.55
N HIS A 252 -28.55 10.28 22.27
CA HIS A 252 -29.88 10.48 21.75
C HIS A 252 -30.45 9.20 21.18
N LYS A 253 -31.73 8.92 21.49
CA LYS A 253 -32.42 7.76 20.93
C LYS A 253 -32.49 7.90 19.40
N PRO A 254 -31.95 6.96 18.65
CA PRO A 254 -32.02 7.03 17.20
C PRO A 254 -33.45 6.94 16.70
N ASN A 255 -33.74 7.59 15.58
CA ASN A 255 -35.05 7.57 14.96
C ASN A 255 -35.41 6.12 14.55
N LYS A 256 -36.65 5.67 14.79
CA LYS A 256 -37.13 4.31 14.51
C LYS A 256 -36.94 3.82 13.07
N GLN A 257 -36.57 4.71 12.15
CA GLN A 257 -36.35 4.40 10.73
C GLN A 257 -34.89 4.01 10.39
N SER A 258 -33.97 4.06 11.34
CA SER A 258 -32.56 3.62 11.10
C SER A 258 -32.50 2.08 11.18
N PRO A 259 -32.12 1.38 10.11
CA PRO A 259 -32.32 -0.07 9.99
C PRO A 259 -31.43 -0.93 10.90
N HIS A 260 -30.52 -0.36 11.66
CA HIS A 260 -29.50 -1.13 12.41
C HIS A 260 -29.17 -0.50 13.77
N VAL A 261 -30.18 -0.33 14.63
CA VAL A 261 -29.92 0.14 15.99
C VAL A 261 -29.89 -1.05 16.94
N ILE A 262 -28.73 -1.31 17.53
CA ILE A 262 -28.62 -2.17 18.70
C ILE A 262 -28.80 -1.26 19.92
N VAL A 263 -29.95 -1.35 20.56
CA VAL A 263 -30.19 -0.61 21.81
C VAL A 263 -29.53 -1.36 22.95
N SER A 264 -28.52 -0.75 23.57
CA SER A 264 -28.05 -1.19 24.89
C SER A 264 -28.82 -0.43 25.94
N GLU A 265 -29.64 -1.11 26.74
CA GLU A 265 -30.47 -0.50 27.81
C GLU A 265 -29.67 0.00 29.03
N ASN A 266 -28.33 -0.12 29.01
CA ASN A 266 -27.51 0.35 30.10
C ASN A 266 -27.04 1.80 29.90
N GLN A 267 -27.42 2.69 30.80
CA GLN A 267 -26.87 4.03 31.02
C GLN A 267 -27.27 5.13 30.02
N ASP A 268 -28.50 5.24 29.56
CA ASP A 268 -28.99 6.35 28.68
C ASP A 268 -28.11 6.54 27.39
N LYS A 269 -27.51 5.49 26.89
CA LYS A 269 -26.70 5.52 25.69
C LYS A 269 -27.18 4.48 24.68
N TYR A 270 -27.10 4.84 23.40
CA TYR A 270 -27.52 4.00 22.29
C TYR A 270 -26.31 3.63 21.47
N ILE A 271 -26.18 2.37 21.08
CA ILE A 271 -25.19 1.92 20.11
C ILE A 271 -25.83 1.89 18.74
N ILE A 272 -25.34 2.72 17.85
CA ILE A 272 -25.78 2.77 16.45
C ILE A 272 -24.79 1.93 15.65
N TYR A 273 -25.26 0.81 15.13
CA TYR A 273 -24.50 -0.05 14.25
C TYR A 273 -24.81 0.27 12.78
N SER A 274 -23.77 0.35 11.96
CA SER A 274 -23.89 0.41 10.51
C SER A 274 -22.89 -0.50 9.83
N LYS A 275 -23.30 -1.07 8.71
CA LYS A 275 -22.42 -1.85 7.82
C LYS A 275 -22.47 -1.24 6.43
N SER A 276 -21.32 -0.82 5.93
CA SER A 276 -21.23 -0.18 4.63
C SER A 276 -21.42 -1.21 3.51
N LYS A 277 -22.24 -0.86 2.52
CA LYS A 277 -22.39 -1.59 1.28
C LYS A 277 -21.34 -1.12 0.29
N ILE A 278 -20.14 -1.65 0.41
CA ILE A 278 -19.02 -1.28 -0.43
C ILE A 278 -19.18 -1.91 -1.81
N LYS A 279 -19.13 -1.08 -2.86
CA LYS A 279 -19.12 -1.61 -4.23
C LYS A 279 -17.73 -2.19 -4.50
N PRO A 280 -17.62 -3.45 -4.94
CA PRO A 280 -16.34 -4.01 -5.32
C PRO A 280 -15.80 -3.29 -6.55
N TYR A 281 -14.54 -2.89 -6.50
CA TYR A 281 -13.79 -2.41 -7.64
C TYR A 281 -12.34 -2.93 -7.54
N ASN A 282 -11.62 -2.86 -8.65
CA ASN A 282 -10.24 -3.32 -8.67
C ASN A 282 -9.33 -2.22 -8.11
N ALA A 283 -8.71 -2.48 -6.94
CA ALA A 283 -7.82 -1.54 -6.28
C ALA A 283 -6.61 -1.17 -7.16
N LEU A 284 -6.06 -2.13 -7.91
CA LEU A 284 -4.94 -1.87 -8.82
C LEU A 284 -5.35 -0.92 -9.95
N THR A 285 -6.56 -1.06 -10.50
CA THR A 285 -7.05 -0.12 -11.51
C THR A 285 -7.13 1.30 -10.96
N LEU A 286 -7.59 1.47 -9.72
CA LEU A 286 -7.64 2.80 -9.09
C LEU A 286 -6.25 3.36 -8.81
N GLU A 287 -5.33 2.54 -8.36
CA GLU A 287 -3.94 2.90 -8.11
C GLU A 287 -3.27 3.41 -9.38
N LEU A 288 -3.40 2.65 -10.49
CA LEU A 288 -2.84 3.05 -11.78
C LEU A 288 -3.52 4.29 -12.36
N ASN A 289 -4.84 4.42 -12.24
CA ASN A 289 -5.54 5.66 -12.64
C ASN A 289 -5.06 6.85 -11.82
N ASN A 290 -4.89 6.72 -10.50
CA ASN A 290 -4.37 7.79 -9.66
C ASN A 290 -2.98 8.24 -10.11
N PHE A 291 -2.10 7.29 -10.48
CA PHE A 291 -0.78 7.60 -11.03
C PHE A 291 -0.89 8.41 -12.33
N ILE A 292 -1.69 7.94 -13.29
CA ILE A 292 -1.89 8.62 -14.57
C ILE A 292 -2.53 9.99 -14.39
N ASP A 293 -3.55 10.10 -13.54
CA ASP A 293 -4.22 11.37 -13.23
C ASP A 293 -3.27 12.36 -12.54
N SER A 294 -2.37 11.87 -11.69
CA SER A 294 -1.35 12.71 -11.06
C SER A 294 -0.37 13.29 -12.09
N ILE A 295 0.02 12.52 -13.08
CA ILE A 295 0.88 12.99 -14.19
C ILE A 295 0.16 14.02 -15.04
N LEU A 296 -1.08 13.72 -15.47
CA LEU A 296 -1.87 14.58 -16.35
C LEU A 296 -2.20 15.93 -15.71
N ASN A 297 -2.48 15.94 -14.41
CA ASN A 297 -2.90 17.13 -13.66
C ASN A 297 -1.76 17.78 -12.88
N GLN A 298 -0.55 17.22 -12.90
CA GLN A 298 0.62 17.66 -12.13
C GLN A 298 0.33 17.75 -10.62
N ASN A 299 -0.41 16.76 -10.11
CA ASN A 299 -0.81 16.66 -8.72
C ASN A 299 0.04 15.64 -7.96
N LYS A 300 0.14 15.81 -6.63
CA LYS A 300 0.73 14.79 -5.76
C LYS A 300 -0.13 13.51 -5.82
N PRO A 301 0.46 12.32 -6.04
CA PRO A 301 -0.27 11.06 -5.99
C PRO A 301 -0.75 10.76 -4.56
N LEU A 302 -1.78 9.94 -4.44
CA LEU A 302 -2.35 9.54 -3.14
C LEU A 302 -1.30 8.86 -2.24
N VAL A 303 -0.38 8.12 -2.85
CA VAL A 303 0.74 7.47 -2.16
C VAL A 303 2.04 7.91 -2.82
N SER A 304 2.63 8.96 -2.32
CA SER A 304 3.87 9.54 -2.87
C SER A 304 5.12 8.79 -2.41
N GLY A 305 6.27 9.14 -2.99
CA GLY A 305 7.59 8.67 -2.53
C GLY A 305 7.84 8.96 -1.04
N TYR A 306 7.35 10.10 -0.53
CA TYR A 306 7.45 10.44 0.91
C TYR A 306 6.63 9.50 1.80
N ASP A 307 5.44 9.08 1.35
CA ASP A 307 4.62 8.09 2.08
C ASP A 307 5.34 6.74 2.12
N GLY A 308 5.94 6.31 1.00
CA GLY A 308 6.77 5.11 0.94
C GLY A 308 8.01 5.16 1.83
N LEU A 309 8.71 6.32 1.87
CA LEU A 309 9.84 6.55 2.76
C LEU A 309 9.42 6.43 4.22
N ALA A 310 8.36 7.13 4.63
CA ALA A 310 7.86 7.07 6.00
C ALA A 310 7.48 5.64 6.43
N ALA A 311 6.87 4.86 5.53
CA ALA A 311 6.52 3.47 5.79
C ALA A 311 7.75 2.58 6.02
N ILE A 312 8.80 2.69 5.19
CA ILE A 312 10.02 1.90 5.39
C ILE A 312 10.82 2.35 6.61
N GLU A 313 10.84 3.64 6.96
CA GLU A 313 11.50 4.12 8.18
C GLU A 313 10.91 3.46 9.42
N VAL A 314 9.58 3.39 9.52
CA VAL A 314 8.89 2.71 10.63
C VAL A 314 9.16 1.22 10.59
N ALA A 315 9.09 0.58 9.42
CA ALA A 315 9.39 -0.83 9.26
C ALA A 315 10.81 -1.18 9.71
N PHE A 316 11.82 -0.38 9.36
CA PHE A 316 13.20 -0.61 9.82
C PHE A 316 13.40 -0.33 11.32
N LYS A 317 12.69 0.63 11.90
CA LYS A 317 12.69 0.83 13.36
C LYS A 317 12.11 -0.39 14.09
N ILE A 318 11.03 -0.99 13.58
CA ILE A 318 10.45 -2.23 14.08
C ILE A 318 11.45 -3.39 13.98
N LEU A 319 12.06 -3.61 12.82
CA LEU A 319 13.05 -4.67 12.61
C LEU A 319 14.27 -4.50 13.54
N LYS A 320 14.74 -3.26 13.74
CA LYS A 320 15.82 -2.96 14.69
C LYS A 320 15.46 -3.36 16.11
N GLN A 321 14.24 -3.08 16.57
CA GLN A 321 13.77 -3.48 17.91
C GLN A 321 13.69 -5.00 18.07
N ILE A 322 13.17 -5.71 17.06
CA ILE A 322 13.09 -7.18 17.06
C ILE A 322 14.48 -7.78 17.18
N ASN A 323 15.45 -7.31 16.38
CA ASN A 323 16.81 -7.82 16.38
C ASN A 323 17.54 -7.55 17.71
N LEU A 324 17.31 -6.41 18.35
CA LEU A 324 17.86 -6.10 19.67
C LEU A 324 17.32 -7.03 20.77
N ASN A 325 16.07 -7.46 20.67
CA ASN A 325 15.44 -8.36 21.63
C ASN A 325 15.84 -9.81 21.40
N ASN A 326 16.05 -10.24 20.17
CA ASN A 326 16.45 -11.62 19.83
C ASN A 326 17.94 -11.90 20.13
N ASN A 327 18.75 -10.85 20.30
CA ASN A 327 20.18 -10.97 20.65
C ASN A 327 20.46 -10.88 22.17
N LYS A 328 19.41 -10.81 23.00
CA LYS A 328 19.46 -10.91 24.46
C LYS A 328 19.17 -12.33 24.93
#